data_3f2ff5934f444eda673a8e9ef986cb5d
#
_entry.id   3f2ff5934f444eda673a8e9ef986cb5d
#
_cell.length_a   1.000
_cell.length_b   1.000
_cell.length_c   1.000
_cell.angle_alpha   90.00
_cell.angle_beta   90.00
_cell.angle_gamma   90.00
#
_symmetry.space_group_name_H-M   'P 1'
#
loop_
_entity.id
_entity.type
_entity.pdbx_description
1 polymer ?
#
loop_
_entity_poly.entity_id
_entity_poly.type
_entity_poly.pdbx_seq_one_letter_code
_entity_poly.pdbx_strand_id
1 'polypeptide(L)'
;MLFRRKLPRSSFVLVSISIACALAAALVMRAYARRIDVVRPDGGPPITVVVAVEDVARGAVLTEEALEVVTVPSRFAPPGAMRDLTQAAGRIVIADIAAGEILTQLRLAGAGSGPTASLVPPGMRAVQVPVAGAVGVKPGDLVDVIATFGGGGAHTEVAGEAIEVLAVDRGGGGGSFGATTAPTSGGVGLVLLVSPTDAESLAFASAFATLSIAVRGPDDSVPGETFTVPVTADR
;
A
#
# COMPACT_ATOMS: atom_id res chain seq x y z
N MET A 1 -66.71 51.54 17.18
CA MET A 1 -65.97 52.52 18.01
C MET A 1 -64.52 52.03 18.13
N LEU A 2 -63.61 52.55 17.29
CA LEU A 2 -62.19 52.20 17.34
C LEU A 2 -61.49 53.16 18.32
N PHE A 3 -61.07 52.63 19.46
CA PHE A 3 -60.27 53.34 20.45
C PHE A 3 -58.88 53.65 19.89
N ARG A 4 -58.68 54.83 19.38
CA ARG A 4 -57.34 55.37 19.06
C ARG A 4 -56.61 55.72 20.38
N ARG A 5 -55.94 54.75 20.97
CA ARG A 5 -55.01 55.02 22.07
C ARG A 5 -53.84 55.83 21.52
N LYS A 6 -53.76 57.13 21.91
CA LYS A 6 -52.57 57.95 21.68
C LYS A 6 -51.42 57.38 22.48
N LEU A 7 -50.44 56.74 21.84
CA LEU A 7 -49.27 56.23 22.50
C LEU A 7 -48.50 57.43 23.13
N PRO A 8 -48.09 57.33 24.40
CA PRO A 8 -47.33 58.40 25.04
C PRO A 8 -45.96 58.55 24.32
N ARG A 9 -45.42 59.76 24.26
CA ARG A 9 -44.13 60.08 23.63
C ARG A 9 -42.96 59.18 24.09
N SER A 10 -43.03 58.73 25.35
CA SER A 10 -42.06 57.76 25.91
C SER A 10 -42.05 56.38 25.19
N SER A 11 -43.21 55.95 24.68
CA SER A 11 -43.30 54.67 23.95
C SER A 11 -42.60 54.74 22.60
N PHE A 12 -42.61 55.87 21.90
CA PHE A 12 -41.91 56.07 20.66
C PHE A 12 -40.37 56.05 20.87
N VAL A 13 -39.88 56.60 21.98
CA VAL A 13 -38.48 56.54 22.33
C VAL A 13 -38.04 55.12 22.62
N LEU A 14 -38.82 54.34 23.35
CA LEU A 14 -38.50 52.94 23.63
C LEU A 14 -38.50 52.08 22.35
N VAL A 15 -39.45 52.31 21.43
CA VAL A 15 -39.52 51.60 20.16
C VAL A 15 -38.33 51.95 19.27
N SER A 16 -37.93 53.23 19.21
CA SER A 16 -36.74 53.61 18.40
C SER A 16 -35.46 53.05 18.98
N ILE A 17 -35.30 52.99 20.31
CA ILE A 17 -34.15 52.31 20.96
C ILE A 17 -34.14 50.82 20.63
N SER A 18 -35.28 50.13 20.73
CA SER A 18 -35.37 48.69 20.40
C SER A 18 -34.99 48.40 18.94
N ILE A 19 -35.43 49.23 17.98
CA ILE A 19 -35.08 49.11 16.58
C ILE A 19 -33.59 49.36 16.38
N ALA A 20 -33.04 50.39 17.03
CA ALA A 20 -31.57 50.65 16.93
C ALA A 20 -30.74 49.50 17.50
N CYS A 21 -31.12 48.91 18.63
CA CYS A 21 -30.49 47.75 19.23
C CYS A 21 -30.58 46.50 18.30
N ALA A 22 -31.78 46.27 17.70
CA ALA A 22 -31.96 45.16 16.78
C ALA A 22 -31.08 45.31 15.51
N LEU A 23 -31.00 46.53 14.94
CA LEU A 23 -30.14 46.82 13.81
C LEU A 23 -28.64 46.66 14.17
N ALA A 24 -28.23 47.14 15.34
CA ALA A 24 -26.85 46.95 15.83
C ALA A 24 -26.51 45.47 16.01
N ALA A 25 -27.41 44.67 16.62
CA ALA A 25 -27.24 43.24 16.75
C ALA A 25 -27.16 42.51 15.40
N ALA A 26 -28.01 42.89 14.45
CA ALA A 26 -27.98 42.34 13.08
C ALA A 26 -26.68 42.67 12.34
N LEU A 27 -26.16 43.89 12.52
CA LEU A 27 -24.85 44.28 11.93
C LEU A 27 -23.69 43.52 12.56
N VAL A 28 -23.68 43.35 13.89
CA VAL A 28 -22.67 42.55 14.59
C VAL A 28 -22.73 41.09 14.14
N MET A 29 -23.93 40.52 14.07
CA MET A 29 -24.13 39.14 13.60
C MET A 29 -23.64 38.95 12.18
N ARG A 30 -23.95 39.90 11.28
CA ARG A 30 -23.50 39.89 9.89
C ARG A 30 -21.96 40.05 9.79
N ALA A 31 -21.37 40.89 10.62
CA ALA A 31 -19.90 41.06 10.67
C ALA A 31 -19.22 39.79 11.20
N TYR A 32 -19.82 39.14 12.21
CA TYR A 32 -19.32 37.88 12.75
C TYR A 32 -19.44 36.73 11.73
N ALA A 33 -20.58 36.61 11.05
CA ALA A 33 -20.77 35.62 10.00
C ALA A 33 -19.72 35.76 8.88
N ARG A 34 -19.44 37.01 8.43
CA ARG A 34 -18.37 37.26 7.44
C ARG A 34 -16.98 36.88 7.95
N ARG A 35 -16.69 37.04 9.25
CA ARG A 35 -15.41 36.59 9.83
C ARG A 35 -15.28 35.07 9.87
N ILE A 36 -16.36 34.35 10.10
CA ILE A 36 -16.36 32.89 10.07
C ILE A 36 -16.07 32.39 8.64
N ASP A 37 -16.63 33.02 7.62
CA ASP A 37 -16.37 32.66 6.22
C ASP A 37 -14.90 32.93 5.82
N VAL A 38 -14.27 33.97 6.38
CA VAL A 38 -12.85 34.28 6.16
C VAL A 38 -11.92 33.35 6.94
N VAL A 39 -12.37 32.81 8.08
CA VAL A 39 -11.60 31.89 8.94
C VAL A 39 -11.83 30.41 8.51
N ARG A 40 -12.80 30.13 7.63
CA ARG A 40 -12.81 28.80 6.97
C ARG A 40 -11.49 28.69 6.22
N PRO A 41 -10.63 27.72 6.56
CA PRO A 41 -9.44 27.48 5.76
C PRO A 41 -9.94 27.30 4.31
N ASP A 42 -9.45 28.10 3.37
CA ASP A 42 -9.74 27.92 1.95
C ASP A 42 -9.20 26.55 1.55
N GLY A 43 -10.01 25.53 1.79
CA GLY A 43 -9.71 24.14 1.40
C GLY A 43 -9.78 23.94 -0.12
N GLY A 44 -10.09 25.02 -0.85
CA GLY A 44 -10.39 24.96 -2.28
C GLY A 44 -11.78 24.37 -2.58
N PRO A 45 -12.17 24.29 -3.83
CA PRO A 45 -13.45 23.72 -4.25
C PRO A 45 -13.54 22.24 -3.81
N PRO A 46 -14.75 21.75 -3.48
CA PRO A 46 -14.93 20.35 -3.17
C PRO A 46 -14.67 19.51 -4.42
N ILE A 47 -13.96 18.41 -4.26
CA ILE A 47 -13.70 17.41 -5.29
C ILE A 47 -14.03 16.03 -4.76
N THR A 48 -14.45 15.13 -5.62
CA THR A 48 -14.64 13.72 -5.29
C THR A 48 -13.32 12.99 -5.41
N VAL A 49 -13.05 12.09 -4.46
CA VAL A 49 -11.90 11.18 -4.44
C VAL A 49 -12.35 9.79 -4.01
N VAL A 50 -11.62 8.78 -4.43
CA VAL A 50 -11.83 7.39 -4.01
C VAL A 50 -10.99 7.13 -2.77
N VAL A 51 -11.58 6.52 -1.75
CA VAL A 51 -10.92 6.09 -0.52
C VAL A 51 -11.09 4.59 -0.30
N ALA A 52 -10.16 3.97 0.40
CA ALA A 52 -10.31 2.58 0.85
C ALA A 52 -11.22 2.53 2.08
N VAL A 53 -12.17 1.60 2.10
CA VAL A 53 -13.09 1.39 3.25
C VAL A 53 -12.40 0.57 4.33
N GLU A 54 -11.49 -0.32 3.95
CA GLU A 54 -10.75 -1.23 4.81
C GLU A 54 -9.26 -1.25 4.46
N ASP A 55 -8.44 -1.88 5.30
CA ASP A 55 -7.02 -2.08 5.02
C ASP A 55 -6.86 -3.05 3.85
N VAL A 56 -6.10 -2.64 2.83
CA VAL A 56 -5.84 -3.47 1.64
C VAL A 56 -4.35 -3.75 1.54
N ALA A 57 -3.99 -5.02 1.62
CA ALA A 57 -2.60 -5.46 1.55
C ALA A 57 -2.03 -5.36 0.12
N ARG A 58 -0.73 -5.17 0.03
CA ARG A 58 0.04 -5.29 -1.22
C ARG A 58 -0.24 -6.63 -1.91
N GLY A 59 -0.47 -6.60 -3.22
CA GLY A 59 -0.79 -7.77 -4.03
C GLY A 59 -2.27 -8.12 -4.10
N ALA A 60 -3.12 -7.50 -3.29
CA ALA A 60 -4.55 -7.70 -3.36
C ALA A 60 -5.16 -7.01 -4.59
N VAL A 61 -6.25 -7.58 -5.10
CA VAL A 61 -7.07 -6.96 -6.14
C VAL A 61 -8.13 -6.11 -5.48
N LEU A 62 -8.23 -4.83 -5.86
CA LEU A 62 -9.26 -3.92 -5.37
C LEU A 62 -10.64 -4.33 -5.89
N THR A 63 -11.57 -4.56 -4.98
CA THR A 63 -12.98 -4.76 -5.29
C THR A 63 -13.73 -3.44 -5.13
N GLU A 64 -14.92 -3.32 -5.75
CA GLU A 64 -15.72 -2.11 -5.61
C GLU A 64 -16.21 -1.92 -4.17
N GLU A 65 -16.45 -3.03 -3.44
CA GLU A 65 -16.91 -3.02 -2.04
C GLU A 65 -15.86 -2.48 -1.07
N ALA A 66 -14.58 -2.62 -1.42
CA ALA A 66 -13.46 -2.09 -0.64
C ALA A 66 -13.23 -0.58 -0.87
N LEU A 67 -14.03 0.06 -1.73
CA LEU A 67 -13.84 1.44 -2.16
C LEU A 67 -15.09 2.28 -1.92
N GLU A 68 -14.89 3.55 -1.57
CA GLU A 68 -15.94 4.54 -1.42
C GLU A 68 -15.54 5.86 -2.08
N VAL A 69 -16.54 6.60 -2.61
CA VAL A 69 -16.34 7.95 -3.14
C VAL A 69 -16.70 8.97 -2.08
N VAL A 70 -15.73 9.76 -1.64
CA VAL A 70 -15.94 10.84 -0.68
C VAL A 70 -15.62 12.20 -1.30
N THR A 71 -16.27 13.24 -0.77
CA THR A 71 -16.01 14.61 -1.18
C THR A 71 -15.08 15.28 -0.18
N VAL A 72 -13.94 15.75 -0.66
CA VAL A 72 -12.96 16.47 0.14
C VAL A 72 -12.63 17.82 -0.49
N PRO A 73 -12.22 18.83 0.29
CA PRO A 73 -11.69 20.06 -0.28
C PRO A 73 -10.42 19.75 -1.10
N SER A 74 -10.27 20.34 -2.27
CA SER A 74 -9.20 20.02 -3.23
C SER A 74 -7.78 20.15 -2.65
N ARG A 75 -7.59 21.01 -1.66
CA ARG A 75 -6.32 21.20 -0.95
C ARG A 75 -5.84 19.94 -0.21
N PHE A 76 -6.76 19.09 0.22
CA PHE A 76 -6.44 17.87 0.97
C PHE A 76 -6.31 16.63 0.08
N ALA A 77 -6.61 16.75 -1.21
CA ALA A 77 -6.40 15.64 -2.13
C ALA A 77 -4.92 15.59 -2.56
N PRO A 78 -4.24 14.45 -2.38
CA PRO A 78 -2.88 14.28 -2.86
C PRO A 78 -2.80 14.34 -4.39
N PRO A 79 -1.64 14.70 -4.96
CA PRO A 79 -1.40 14.59 -6.40
C PRO A 79 -1.66 13.16 -6.89
N GLY A 80 -2.37 13.01 -8.00
CA GLY A 80 -2.71 11.69 -8.56
C GLY A 80 -3.86 10.97 -7.83
N ALA A 81 -4.61 11.65 -6.94
CA ALA A 81 -5.82 11.10 -6.34
C ALA A 81 -6.81 10.62 -7.39
N MET A 82 -7.31 9.40 -7.24
CA MET A 82 -8.32 8.83 -8.13
C MET A 82 -9.70 9.41 -7.82
N ARG A 83 -10.49 9.62 -8.88
CA ARG A 83 -11.81 10.26 -8.77
C ARG A 83 -12.94 9.33 -9.19
N ASP A 84 -12.61 8.22 -9.81
CA ASP A 84 -13.56 7.30 -10.39
C ASP A 84 -13.26 5.88 -9.90
N LEU A 85 -14.27 5.24 -9.31
CA LEU A 85 -14.22 3.86 -8.82
C LEU A 85 -13.83 2.88 -9.93
N THR A 86 -14.38 3.08 -11.14
CA THR A 86 -14.15 2.16 -12.25
C THR A 86 -12.71 2.11 -12.72
N GLN A 87 -11.94 3.17 -12.47
CA GLN A 87 -10.50 3.21 -12.76
C GLN A 87 -9.65 2.48 -11.71
N ALA A 88 -10.19 2.26 -10.52
CA ALA A 88 -9.52 1.62 -9.40
C ALA A 88 -9.90 0.13 -9.27
N ALA A 89 -11.18 -0.19 -9.46
CA ALA A 89 -11.68 -1.55 -9.34
C ALA A 89 -10.98 -2.51 -10.31
N GLY A 90 -10.66 -3.71 -9.82
CA GLY A 90 -9.94 -4.74 -10.58
C GLY A 90 -8.44 -4.51 -10.71
N ARG A 91 -7.88 -3.41 -10.19
CA ARG A 91 -6.44 -3.16 -10.19
C ARG A 91 -5.77 -3.77 -8.97
N ILE A 92 -4.49 -4.04 -9.09
CA ILE A 92 -3.68 -4.66 -8.04
C ILE A 92 -2.98 -3.58 -7.25
N VAL A 93 -3.00 -3.74 -5.93
CA VAL A 93 -2.31 -2.86 -4.98
C VAL A 93 -0.83 -3.20 -4.96
N ILE A 94 0.05 -2.22 -5.19
CA ILE A 94 1.51 -2.41 -5.18
C ILE A 94 2.19 -1.96 -3.88
N ALA A 95 1.43 -1.32 -2.98
CA ALA A 95 1.86 -0.98 -1.62
C ALA A 95 0.63 -0.96 -0.71
N ASP A 96 0.78 -1.36 0.55
CA ASP A 96 -0.32 -1.42 1.52
C ASP A 96 -1.09 -0.09 1.57
N ILE A 97 -2.41 -0.20 1.66
CA ILE A 97 -3.34 0.93 1.74
C ILE A 97 -4.11 0.80 3.04
N ALA A 98 -4.12 1.85 3.85
CA ALA A 98 -4.88 1.88 5.09
C ALA A 98 -6.34 2.27 4.86
N ALA A 99 -7.23 1.81 5.75
CA ALA A 99 -8.62 2.24 5.77
C ALA A 99 -8.72 3.77 5.90
N GLY A 100 -9.55 4.41 5.05
CA GLY A 100 -9.68 5.85 4.95
C GLY A 100 -8.61 6.56 4.13
N GLU A 101 -7.61 5.86 3.58
CA GLU A 101 -6.58 6.44 2.73
C GLU A 101 -7.17 6.82 1.35
N ILE A 102 -6.82 8.03 0.86
CA ILE A 102 -7.19 8.46 -0.49
C ILE A 102 -6.35 7.69 -1.50
N LEU A 103 -7.04 7.00 -2.40
CA LEU A 103 -6.41 6.18 -3.41
C LEU A 103 -5.69 7.05 -4.46
N THR A 104 -4.43 6.69 -4.74
CA THR A 104 -3.63 7.36 -5.78
C THR A 104 -3.20 6.35 -6.84
N GLN A 105 -2.93 6.84 -8.05
CA GLN A 105 -2.43 5.99 -9.14
C GLN A 105 -1.11 5.30 -8.80
N LEU A 106 -0.30 5.92 -7.92
CA LEU A 106 1.00 5.38 -7.49
C LEU A 106 0.88 4.14 -6.58
N ARG A 107 -0.29 3.93 -5.97
CA ARG A 107 -0.57 2.76 -5.13
C ARG A 107 -1.03 1.54 -5.94
N LEU A 108 -1.31 1.74 -7.23
CA LEU A 108 -1.91 0.73 -8.08
C LEU A 108 -0.99 0.33 -9.23
N ALA A 109 -1.03 -0.94 -9.55
CA ALA A 109 -0.37 -1.50 -10.73
C ALA A 109 -0.78 -0.80 -12.02
N GLY A 110 0.09 -0.79 -13.01
CA GLY A 110 -0.26 -0.37 -14.36
C GLY A 110 -1.42 -1.18 -14.93
N ALA A 111 -2.29 -0.55 -15.71
CA ALA A 111 -3.38 -1.28 -16.35
C ALA A 111 -2.82 -2.36 -17.29
N GLY A 112 -3.35 -3.60 -17.16
CA GLY A 112 -2.94 -4.74 -17.98
C GLY A 112 -1.70 -5.49 -17.51
N SER A 113 -1.07 -5.11 -16.39
CA SER A 113 0.00 -5.90 -15.78
C SER A 113 -0.59 -7.06 -14.98
N GLY A 114 -0.01 -8.24 -15.12
CA GLY A 114 -0.36 -9.38 -14.24
C GLY A 114 0.06 -9.14 -12.78
N PRO A 115 -0.51 -9.88 -11.82
CA PRO A 115 -0.26 -9.66 -10.38
C PRO A 115 1.23 -9.62 -10.03
N THR A 116 1.97 -10.61 -10.42
CA THR A 116 3.41 -10.71 -10.14
C THR A 116 4.20 -9.59 -10.82
N ALA A 117 3.96 -9.35 -12.12
CA ALA A 117 4.67 -8.33 -12.88
C ALA A 117 4.43 -6.91 -12.33
N SER A 118 3.26 -6.68 -11.74
CA SER A 118 2.89 -5.39 -11.14
C SER A 118 3.65 -5.05 -9.87
N LEU A 119 4.16 -6.06 -9.18
CA LEU A 119 4.93 -5.93 -7.94
C LEU A 119 6.44 -5.80 -8.21
N VAL A 120 6.86 -5.99 -9.46
CA VAL A 120 8.29 -5.94 -9.83
C VAL A 120 8.69 -4.54 -10.24
N PRO A 121 9.59 -3.86 -9.51
CA PRO A 121 10.11 -2.55 -9.88
C PRO A 121 10.87 -2.59 -11.23
N PRO A 122 10.96 -1.45 -11.93
CA PRO A 122 11.76 -1.33 -13.13
C PRO A 122 13.21 -1.78 -12.90
N GLY A 123 13.74 -2.63 -13.80
CA GLY A 123 15.11 -3.15 -13.71
C GLY A 123 15.26 -4.41 -12.86
N MET A 124 14.26 -4.80 -12.08
CA MET A 124 14.26 -6.03 -11.29
C MET A 124 13.54 -7.19 -12.01
N ARG A 125 13.62 -8.39 -11.43
CA ARG A 125 12.97 -9.62 -11.89
C ARG A 125 12.32 -10.34 -10.73
N ALA A 126 11.18 -10.97 -10.98
CA ALA A 126 10.59 -11.93 -10.06
C ALA A 126 11.00 -13.35 -10.52
N VAL A 127 11.69 -14.07 -9.67
CA VAL A 127 12.14 -15.44 -9.93
C VAL A 127 11.49 -16.36 -8.90
N GLN A 128 10.84 -17.42 -9.37
CA GLN A 128 10.31 -18.45 -8.49
C GLN A 128 11.38 -19.54 -8.29
N VAL A 129 11.70 -19.81 -7.03
CA VAL A 129 12.66 -20.85 -6.65
C VAL A 129 12.02 -21.84 -5.67
N PRO A 130 12.19 -23.15 -5.86
CA PRO A 130 11.83 -24.12 -4.85
C PRO A 130 12.87 -24.13 -3.74
N VAL A 131 12.45 -24.00 -2.50
CA VAL A 131 13.36 -24.00 -1.35
C VAL A 131 12.93 -25.03 -0.32
N ALA A 132 13.91 -25.62 0.37
CA ALA A 132 13.66 -26.48 1.50
C ALA A 132 13.57 -25.63 2.78
N GLY A 133 12.56 -25.92 3.62
CA GLY A 133 12.53 -25.38 4.98
C GLY A 133 12.07 -23.90 5.12
N ALA A 134 11.30 -23.37 4.16
CA ALA A 134 10.76 -21.98 4.21
C ALA A 134 9.66 -21.78 5.27
N VAL A 135 9.87 -22.29 6.50
CA VAL A 135 8.89 -22.18 7.58
C VAL A 135 8.91 -20.74 8.14
N GLY A 136 7.74 -20.09 8.18
CA GLY A 136 7.57 -18.78 8.80
C GLY A 136 7.89 -17.58 7.90
N VAL A 137 8.42 -17.78 6.69
CA VAL A 137 8.70 -16.72 5.73
C VAL A 137 7.42 -16.08 5.22
N LYS A 138 7.44 -14.76 5.12
CA LYS A 138 6.33 -13.92 4.67
C LYS A 138 6.76 -13.02 3.52
N PRO A 139 5.82 -12.54 2.69
CA PRO A 139 6.09 -11.46 1.75
C PRO A 139 6.64 -10.22 2.48
N GLY A 140 7.69 -9.62 1.94
CA GLY A 140 8.41 -8.48 2.53
C GLY A 140 9.62 -8.86 3.39
N ASP A 141 9.80 -10.13 3.76
CA ASP A 141 11.01 -10.57 4.45
C ASP A 141 12.22 -10.51 3.51
N LEU A 142 13.39 -10.19 4.09
CA LEU A 142 14.69 -10.29 3.40
C LEU A 142 15.32 -11.64 3.71
N VAL A 143 15.78 -12.32 2.67
CA VAL A 143 16.39 -13.65 2.78
C VAL A 143 17.72 -13.73 2.04
N ASP A 144 18.62 -14.58 2.54
CA ASP A 144 19.76 -15.06 1.79
C ASP A 144 19.44 -16.44 1.23
N VAL A 145 19.75 -16.64 -0.04
CA VAL A 145 19.59 -17.93 -0.72
C VAL A 145 20.91 -18.65 -0.72
N ILE A 146 20.90 -19.83 -0.10
CA ILE A 146 22.08 -20.68 0.07
C ILE A 146 21.95 -21.87 -0.87
N ALA A 147 22.90 -22.05 -1.77
CA ALA A 147 22.97 -23.14 -2.71
C ALA A 147 23.98 -24.20 -2.24
N THR A 148 23.51 -25.44 -2.09
CA THR A 148 24.36 -26.59 -1.76
C THR A 148 24.51 -27.49 -2.98
N PHE A 149 25.71 -27.53 -3.54
CA PHE A 149 26.07 -28.39 -4.67
C PHE A 149 26.54 -29.73 -4.17
N GLY A 150 25.96 -30.82 -4.72
CA GLY A 150 26.37 -32.20 -4.40
C GLY A 150 27.36 -32.77 -5.42
N GLY A 151 28.00 -33.87 -5.10
CA GLY A 151 28.93 -34.60 -6.01
C GLY A 151 30.39 -34.54 -5.57
N GLY A 152 31.34 -34.81 -6.49
CA GLY A 152 32.78 -34.94 -6.14
C GLY A 152 33.50 -33.66 -5.71
N GLY A 153 32.80 -32.54 -5.63
CA GLY A 153 33.26 -31.23 -5.16
C GLY A 153 32.14 -30.53 -4.38
N ALA A 154 31.50 -31.28 -3.45
CA ALA A 154 30.40 -30.74 -2.66
C ALA A 154 30.83 -29.45 -1.92
N HIS A 155 30.08 -28.36 -2.11
CA HIS A 155 30.31 -27.09 -1.45
C HIS A 155 28.97 -26.33 -1.29
N THR A 156 29.00 -25.35 -0.42
CA THR A 156 27.86 -24.48 -0.18
C THR A 156 28.30 -23.05 -0.43
N GLU A 157 27.51 -22.31 -1.15
CA GLU A 157 27.73 -20.89 -1.41
C GLU A 157 26.46 -20.10 -1.27
N VAL A 158 26.58 -18.78 -1.06
CA VAL A 158 25.45 -17.86 -1.06
C VAL A 158 25.15 -17.47 -2.50
N ALA A 159 24.02 -17.95 -3.02
CA ALA A 159 23.58 -17.66 -4.39
C ALA A 159 22.92 -16.28 -4.54
N GLY A 160 22.53 -15.67 -3.42
CA GLY A 160 21.99 -14.31 -3.39
C GLY A 160 21.77 -13.84 -1.97
N GLU A 161 22.03 -12.55 -1.74
CA GLU A 161 21.98 -11.91 -0.42
C GLU A 161 20.90 -10.83 -0.36
N ALA A 162 20.28 -10.68 0.81
CA ALA A 162 19.29 -9.63 1.10
C ALA A 162 18.19 -9.52 0.05
N ILE A 163 17.68 -10.64 -0.43
CA ILE A 163 16.66 -10.72 -1.47
C ILE A 163 15.27 -10.59 -0.84
N GLU A 164 14.44 -9.69 -1.35
CA GLU A 164 13.06 -9.51 -0.90
C GLU A 164 12.17 -10.64 -1.41
N VAL A 165 11.37 -11.21 -0.50
CA VAL A 165 10.34 -12.20 -0.83
C VAL A 165 9.07 -11.47 -1.27
N LEU A 166 8.68 -11.61 -2.54
CA LEU A 166 7.44 -11.04 -3.07
C LEU A 166 6.22 -11.87 -2.69
N ALA A 167 6.34 -13.19 -2.76
CA ALA A 167 5.25 -14.11 -2.47
C ALA A 167 5.78 -15.47 -2.01
N VAL A 168 4.95 -16.21 -1.25
CA VAL A 168 5.25 -17.55 -0.76
C VAL A 168 4.16 -18.50 -1.27
N ASP A 169 4.54 -19.44 -2.12
CA ASP A 169 3.66 -20.48 -2.65
C ASP A 169 3.81 -21.75 -1.80
N ARG A 170 2.80 -22.03 -0.97
CA ARG A 170 2.77 -23.20 -0.09
C ARG A 170 2.03 -24.40 -0.71
N GLY A 171 1.71 -24.36 -2.02
CA GLY A 171 1.10 -25.49 -2.73
C GLY A 171 -0.32 -25.85 -2.30
N GLY A 172 -1.00 -25.00 -1.56
CA GLY A 172 -2.34 -25.25 -1.03
C GLY A 172 -3.21 -24.00 -1.02
N GLY A 173 -3.86 -23.72 -2.12
CA GLY A 173 -5.08 -22.95 -2.26
C GLY A 173 -5.14 -21.57 -1.63
N GLY A 174 -5.24 -20.54 -2.48
CA GLY A 174 -5.73 -19.23 -2.05
C GLY A 174 -4.80 -18.06 -2.24
N GLY A 175 -4.00 -18.07 -3.27
CA GLY A 175 -3.19 -16.91 -3.71
C GLY A 175 -2.53 -17.30 -5.02
N SER A 176 -3.35 -17.50 -6.05
CA SER A 176 -2.88 -17.98 -7.35
C SER A 176 -2.07 -16.89 -8.06
N PHE A 177 -0.80 -16.79 -7.76
CA PHE A 177 0.16 -16.30 -8.74
C PHE A 177 0.39 -17.43 -9.74
N GLY A 178 -0.44 -17.51 -10.78
CA GLY A 178 -0.43 -18.27 -11.99
C GLY A 178 0.66 -19.28 -12.31
N ALA A 179 1.08 -20.12 -11.41
CA ALA A 179 1.99 -21.23 -11.68
C ALA A 179 1.24 -22.55 -11.65
N THR A 180 1.00 -23.12 -12.82
CA THR A 180 0.37 -24.43 -13.09
C THR A 180 1.31 -25.63 -12.91
N THR A 181 2.43 -25.48 -12.25
CA THR A 181 3.33 -26.60 -11.91
C THR A 181 3.43 -26.74 -10.41
N ALA A 182 2.72 -27.72 -9.86
CA ALA A 182 2.90 -28.15 -8.48
C ALA A 182 4.37 -28.53 -8.25
N PRO A 183 5.02 -28.08 -7.14
CA PRO A 183 6.34 -28.57 -6.79
C PRO A 183 6.25 -30.06 -6.53
N THR A 184 6.90 -30.82 -7.37
CA THR A 184 7.07 -32.28 -7.18
C THR A 184 8.05 -32.44 -6.02
N SER A 185 7.55 -32.84 -4.86
CA SER A 185 8.25 -33.08 -3.61
C SER A 185 8.36 -31.90 -2.62
N GLY A 186 7.36 -31.67 -1.78
CA GLY A 186 7.48 -31.13 -0.42
C GLY A 186 8.12 -29.75 -0.19
N GLY A 187 8.53 -29.05 -1.20
CA GLY A 187 9.16 -27.73 -1.12
C GLY A 187 8.13 -26.58 -1.16
N VAL A 188 8.50 -25.48 -0.53
CA VAL A 188 7.77 -24.20 -0.64
C VAL A 188 8.36 -23.43 -1.80
N GLY A 189 7.51 -22.92 -2.71
CA GLY A 189 7.92 -22.00 -3.76
C GLY A 189 8.05 -20.58 -3.18
N LEU A 190 9.19 -19.94 -3.36
CA LEU A 190 9.33 -18.52 -3.08
C LEU A 190 9.43 -17.72 -4.37
N VAL A 191 8.71 -16.63 -4.45
CA VAL A 191 8.87 -15.63 -5.51
C VAL A 191 9.77 -14.54 -4.97
N LEU A 192 10.96 -14.43 -5.52
CA LEU A 192 12.03 -13.55 -5.07
C LEU A 192 12.21 -12.37 -6.01
N LEU A 193 12.44 -11.18 -5.47
CA LEU A 193 12.73 -9.96 -6.21
C LEU A 193 14.26 -9.80 -6.35
N VAL A 194 14.77 -9.98 -7.56
CA VAL A 194 16.21 -10.06 -7.82
C VAL A 194 16.66 -9.13 -8.93
N SER A 195 17.96 -8.82 -8.96
CA SER A 195 18.56 -8.18 -10.13
C SER A 195 18.63 -9.16 -11.32
N PRO A 196 18.80 -8.68 -12.55
CA PRO A 196 18.99 -9.57 -13.70
C PRO A 196 20.18 -10.55 -13.54
N THR A 197 21.27 -10.09 -12.92
CA THR A 197 22.47 -10.91 -12.67
C THR A 197 22.19 -12.00 -11.64
N ASP A 198 21.53 -11.67 -10.54
CA ASP A 198 21.17 -12.64 -9.51
C ASP A 198 20.13 -13.64 -10.04
N ALA A 199 19.26 -13.22 -10.95
CA ALA A 199 18.31 -14.11 -11.60
C ALA A 199 18.99 -15.24 -12.37
N GLU A 200 20.11 -14.94 -13.06
CA GLU A 200 20.91 -15.94 -13.77
C GLU A 200 21.60 -16.91 -12.79
N SER A 201 22.18 -16.37 -11.73
CA SER A 201 22.82 -17.16 -10.66
C SER A 201 21.85 -18.09 -9.97
N LEU A 202 20.66 -17.58 -9.61
CA LEU A 202 19.61 -18.37 -8.99
C LEU A 202 19.01 -19.42 -9.93
N ALA A 203 18.87 -19.10 -11.22
CA ALA A 203 18.42 -20.07 -12.22
C ALA A 203 19.39 -21.23 -12.35
N PHE A 204 20.69 -20.95 -12.38
CA PHE A 204 21.73 -21.96 -12.38
C PHE A 204 21.71 -22.79 -11.09
N ALA A 205 21.72 -22.14 -9.93
CA ALA A 205 21.68 -22.79 -8.64
C ALA A 205 20.43 -23.69 -8.47
N SER A 206 19.26 -23.23 -8.93
CA SER A 206 18.03 -24.02 -8.87
C SER A 206 18.05 -25.30 -9.71
N ALA A 207 18.86 -25.32 -10.77
CA ALA A 207 19.00 -26.46 -11.65
C ALA A 207 20.03 -27.49 -11.15
N PHE A 208 21.06 -27.06 -10.40
CA PHE A 208 22.21 -27.90 -10.06
C PHE A 208 22.48 -28.04 -8.56
N ALA A 209 21.80 -27.28 -7.71
CA ALA A 209 21.99 -27.30 -6.27
C ALA A 209 20.65 -27.46 -5.53
N THR A 210 20.76 -27.87 -4.27
CA THR A 210 19.64 -27.79 -3.33
C THR A 210 19.64 -26.39 -2.70
N LEU A 211 18.49 -25.69 -2.83
CA LEU A 211 18.35 -24.34 -2.28
C LEU A 211 17.74 -24.39 -0.88
N SER A 212 18.36 -23.66 0.02
CA SER A 212 17.84 -23.33 1.34
C SER A 212 17.89 -21.83 1.56
N ILE A 213 17.17 -21.32 2.56
CA ILE A 213 17.10 -19.91 2.86
C ILE A 213 17.47 -19.61 4.30
N ALA A 214 18.10 -18.46 4.52
CA ALA A 214 18.26 -17.84 5.82
C ALA A 214 17.48 -16.51 5.82
N VAL A 215 16.61 -16.31 6.82
CA VAL A 215 15.85 -15.05 6.96
C VAL A 215 16.72 -14.04 7.70
N ARG A 216 16.87 -12.85 7.14
CA ARG A 216 17.60 -11.75 7.78
C ARG A 216 16.74 -11.06 8.84
N GLY A 217 17.40 -10.64 9.94
CA GLY A 217 16.78 -9.74 10.90
C GLY A 217 16.56 -8.34 10.30
N PRO A 218 15.66 -7.52 10.88
CA PRO A 218 15.31 -6.21 10.33
C PRO A 218 16.48 -5.22 10.25
N ASP A 219 17.54 -5.41 11.05
CA ASP A 219 18.71 -4.52 11.12
C ASP A 219 20.01 -5.21 10.66
N ASP A 220 19.90 -6.40 10.03
CA ASP A 220 21.07 -7.15 9.61
C ASP A 220 21.64 -6.62 8.28
N SER A 221 22.77 -5.92 8.38
CA SER A 221 23.54 -5.40 7.25
C SER A 221 24.86 -6.12 7.00
N VAL A 222 25.09 -7.24 7.71
CA VAL A 222 26.34 -7.98 7.58
C VAL A 222 26.32 -8.80 6.28
N PRO A 223 27.29 -8.61 5.35
CA PRO A 223 27.41 -9.46 4.18
C PRO A 223 27.68 -10.91 4.59
N GLY A 224 27.03 -11.87 3.92
CA GLY A 224 27.31 -13.29 4.14
C GLY A 224 28.74 -13.61 3.72
N GLU A 225 29.48 -14.31 4.58
CA GLU A 225 30.77 -14.88 4.19
C GLU A 225 30.52 -16.21 3.44
N THR A 226 31.16 -16.39 2.31
CA THR A 226 31.10 -17.66 1.56
C THR A 226 31.87 -18.73 2.32
N PHE A 227 31.16 -19.68 2.93
CA PHE A 227 31.77 -20.83 3.54
C PHE A 227 31.92 -21.95 2.52
N THR A 228 33.16 -22.22 2.12
CA THR A 228 33.49 -23.45 1.41
C THR A 228 33.92 -24.50 2.43
N VAL A 229 33.07 -25.50 2.70
CA VAL A 229 33.45 -26.63 3.51
C VAL A 229 34.07 -27.69 2.59
N PRO A 230 35.38 -27.93 2.65
CA PRO A 230 35.95 -29.01 1.88
C PRO A 230 35.45 -30.35 2.45
N VAL A 231 34.64 -31.07 1.70
CA VAL A 231 34.28 -32.44 2.04
C VAL A 231 35.53 -33.29 1.89
N THR A 232 36.18 -33.61 3.00
CA THR A 232 37.23 -34.62 3.04
C THR A 232 36.56 -35.97 2.73
N ALA A 233 36.79 -36.49 1.51
CA ALA A 233 36.39 -37.85 1.20
C ALA A 233 37.19 -38.78 2.12
N ASP A 234 36.53 -39.37 3.11
CA ASP A 234 37.07 -40.44 3.89
C ASP A 234 37.21 -41.68 3.02
N ARG A 235 38.36 -42.27 3.02
CA ARG A 235 38.74 -43.44 2.20
C ARG A 235 38.22 -44.72 2.82
#